data_e6d72d1c6a5925ab75a45ceee9895830
#
_entry.id   e6d72d1c6a5925ab75a45ceee9895830
#
_cell.length_a   1.000
_cell.length_b   1.000
_cell.length_c   1.000
_cell.angle_alpha   90.00
_cell.angle_beta   90.00
_cell.angle_gamma   90.00
#
_symmetry.space_group_name_H-M   'P 1'
#
loop_
_entity.id
_entity.type
_entity.pdbx_description
1 polymer ?
#
loop_
_entity_poly.entity_id
_entity_poly.type
_entity_poly.pdbx_seq_one_letter_code
_entity_poly.pdbx_strand_id
1 'polypeptide(L)'
;MNHTENAQVTEGIIQQVGEVEKSGEAGVMVSTPQGIVRARLAFSCLVQPACGDIVLLSRRETDCYVLSILERHSDAPVEMRVGRSLAIEVEGDASLRARGTAEFGGDSGAALKGDSVAVVGREVEISGERVNLIGKALHWFADSIDTTARMIRQVSDAFSLRARSHARQVEDMELVRVGHLDLRADKILNMNAEHAIVKSRELVKFDGKQIQVG
;
A
#
# COMPACT_ATOMS: atom_id res chain seq x y z
N MET A 1 13.50 56.04 57.04
CA MET A 1 14.01 54.82 56.37
C MET A 1 12.81 54.02 55.93
N ASN A 2 12.40 54.24 54.68
CA ASN A 2 11.25 53.54 54.10
C ASN A 2 11.77 52.21 53.38
N HIS A 3 11.44 51.13 53.98
CA HIS A 3 11.54 49.83 53.28
C HIS A 3 10.34 49.70 52.35
N THR A 4 10.58 49.93 51.09
CA THR A 4 9.64 49.52 50.04
C THR A 4 9.86 47.99 49.81
N GLU A 5 8.94 47.16 50.32
CA GLU A 5 8.87 45.77 49.98
C GLU A 5 8.50 45.64 48.47
N ASN A 6 9.48 45.19 47.71
CA ASN A 6 9.25 44.74 46.34
C ASN A 6 8.43 43.45 46.41
N ALA A 7 7.14 43.57 46.21
CA ALA A 7 6.28 42.41 45.96
C ALA A 7 6.73 41.83 44.60
N GLN A 8 7.52 40.77 44.63
CA GLN A 8 7.70 39.89 43.47
C GLN A 8 6.34 39.23 43.14
N VAL A 9 5.70 39.73 42.11
CA VAL A 9 4.56 39.07 41.51
C VAL A 9 5.09 37.77 40.88
N THR A 10 4.91 36.66 41.57
CA THR A 10 5.19 35.35 41.04
C THR A 10 4.16 35.13 39.92
N GLU A 11 4.57 35.28 38.67
CA GLU A 11 3.74 34.96 37.50
C GLU A 11 3.38 33.46 37.55
N GLY A 12 2.24 33.16 38.15
CA GLY A 12 1.75 31.80 38.34
C GLY A 12 1.15 31.26 37.05
N ILE A 13 1.61 30.07 36.63
CA ILE A 13 0.91 29.26 35.65
C ILE A 13 -0.33 28.67 36.33
N ILE A 14 -1.50 28.98 35.79
CA ILE A 14 -2.79 28.42 36.27
C ILE A 14 -3.17 27.26 35.39
N GLN A 15 -3.39 26.11 35.99
CA GLN A 15 -4.01 24.95 35.34
C GLN A 15 -5.47 24.87 35.72
N GLN A 16 -6.33 24.60 34.76
CA GLN A 16 -7.77 24.43 34.98
C GLN A 16 -8.36 23.45 33.98
N VAL A 17 -9.50 22.87 34.35
CA VAL A 17 -10.28 22.01 33.49
C VAL A 17 -11.40 22.83 32.87
N GLY A 18 -11.74 22.54 31.61
CA GLY A 18 -12.85 23.17 30.92
C GLY A 18 -13.43 22.25 29.84
N GLU A 19 -14.59 22.61 29.34
CA GLU A 19 -15.30 21.87 28.30
C GLU A 19 -15.15 22.61 26.95
N VAL A 20 -14.86 21.89 25.90
CA VAL A 20 -14.72 22.44 24.55
C VAL A 20 -16.08 22.78 23.97
N GLU A 21 -16.34 24.05 23.73
CA GLU A 21 -17.55 24.51 23.04
C GLU A 21 -17.37 24.50 21.51
N LYS A 22 -16.19 24.86 21.02
CA LYS A 22 -15.90 24.91 19.59
C LYS A 22 -14.42 24.68 19.33
N SER A 23 -14.12 23.81 18.35
CA SER A 23 -12.77 23.56 17.85
C SER A 23 -12.68 23.97 16.38
N GLY A 24 -11.57 24.60 15.96
CA GLY A 24 -11.34 25.01 14.59
C GLY A 24 -9.90 25.46 14.37
N GLU A 25 -9.56 25.83 13.13
CA GLU A 25 -8.22 26.27 12.73
C GLU A 25 -7.73 27.49 13.53
N ALA A 26 -8.64 28.36 13.94
CA ALA A 26 -8.31 29.57 14.68
C ALA A 26 -8.05 29.36 16.19
N GLY A 27 -8.18 28.11 16.69
CA GLY A 27 -8.03 27.71 18.08
C GLY A 27 -9.30 27.07 18.64
N VAL A 28 -9.26 26.77 19.92
CA VAL A 28 -10.31 26.08 20.67
C VAL A 28 -10.97 27.05 21.63
N MET A 29 -12.30 27.12 21.61
CA MET A 29 -13.10 27.87 22.61
C MET A 29 -13.47 26.91 23.72
N VAL A 30 -13.10 27.23 24.93
CA VAL A 30 -13.28 26.36 26.11
C VAL A 30 -14.05 27.09 27.17
N SER A 31 -15.13 26.53 27.62
CA SER A 31 -15.92 26.97 28.76
C SER A 31 -15.24 26.55 30.05
N THR A 32 -15.01 27.51 30.93
CA THR A 32 -14.39 27.31 32.25
C THR A 32 -15.23 27.95 33.32
N PRO A 33 -15.03 27.67 34.62
CA PRO A 33 -15.75 28.36 35.71
C PRO A 33 -15.59 29.85 35.70
N GLN A 34 -14.54 30.40 35.07
CA GLN A 34 -14.28 31.85 34.99
C GLN A 34 -14.80 32.46 33.67
N GLY A 35 -15.43 31.70 32.81
CA GLY A 35 -15.96 32.11 31.51
C GLY A 35 -15.33 31.39 30.33
N ILE A 36 -15.71 31.80 29.12
CA ILE A 36 -15.21 31.22 27.88
C ILE A 36 -13.83 31.80 27.57
N VAL A 37 -12.86 30.90 27.33
CA VAL A 37 -11.51 31.28 26.95
C VAL A 37 -11.15 30.71 25.59
N ARG A 38 -10.36 31.46 24.83
CA ARG A 38 -9.76 30.96 23.60
C ARG A 38 -8.39 30.38 23.90
N ALA A 39 -8.18 29.12 23.56
CA ALA A 39 -6.94 28.41 23.77
C ALA A 39 -6.34 27.94 22.45
N ARG A 40 -5.01 27.90 22.39
CA ARG A 40 -4.25 27.24 21.32
C ARG A 40 -3.95 25.81 21.74
N LEU A 41 -3.75 24.89 20.80
CA LEU A 41 -3.24 23.57 21.12
C LEU A 41 -1.76 23.64 21.50
N ALA A 42 -1.39 23.01 22.59
CA ALA A 42 0.02 22.78 22.89
C ALA A 42 0.61 21.84 21.83
N PHE A 43 1.89 22.01 21.50
CA PHE A 43 2.57 21.18 20.52
C PHE A 43 2.49 19.68 20.84
N SER A 44 2.49 19.34 22.12
CA SER A 44 2.35 17.96 22.62
C SER A 44 0.92 17.39 22.53
N CYS A 45 -0.09 18.26 22.37
CA CYS A 45 -1.48 17.82 22.22
C CYS A 45 -1.76 17.46 20.76
N LEU A 46 -1.37 16.25 20.35
CA LEU A 46 -1.50 15.79 18.97
C LEU A 46 -2.94 15.46 18.57
N VAL A 47 -3.77 15.12 19.54
CA VAL A 47 -5.19 14.79 19.31
C VAL A 47 -5.98 16.08 19.20
N GLN A 48 -6.79 16.18 18.15
CA GLN A 48 -7.68 17.32 17.94
C GLN A 48 -8.87 17.27 18.91
N PRO A 49 -9.10 18.34 19.72
CA PRO A 49 -10.26 18.41 20.57
C PRO A 49 -11.56 18.52 19.76
N ALA A 50 -12.59 17.83 20.21
CA ALA A 50 -13.95 17.92 19.68
C ALA A 50 -14.85 18.69 20.66
N CYS A 51 -15.99 19.15 20.17
CA CYS A 51 -17.01 19.78 21.00
C CYS A 51 -17.50 18.79 22.08
N GLY A 52 -17.59 19.24 23.33
CA GLY A 52 -17.94 18.43 24.49
C GLY A 52 -16.75 17.69 25.13
N ASP A 53 -15.53 17.80 24.59
CA ASP A 53 -14.36 17.23 25.25
C ASP A 53 -14.02 17.99 26.52
N ILE A 54 -13.67 17.26 27.57
CA ILE A 54 -13.10 17.84 28.78
C ILE A 54 -11.58 17.92 28.61
N VAL A 55 -11.05 19.14 28.75
CA VAL A 55 -9.65 19.42 28.46
C VAL A 55 -8.94 20.05 29.65
N LEU A 56 -7.63 19.77 29.75
CA LEU A 56 -6.73 20.46 30.67
C LEU A 56 -6.14 21.68 29.96
N LEU A 57 -6.34 22.83 30.57
CA LEU A 57 -5.80 24.11 30.14
C LEU A 57 -4.60 24.53 30.98
N SER A 58 -3.63 25.17 30.33
CA SER A 58 -2.57 25.95 31.00
C SER A 58 -2.68 27.37 30.54
N ARG A 59 -2.78 28.27 31.49
CA ARG A 59 -2.89 29.73 31.26
C ARG A 59 -1.75 30.46 31.94
N ARG A 60 -1.12 31.33 31.19
CA ARG A 60 -0.16 32.33 31.71
C ARG A 60 -0.49 33.66 31.08
N GLU A 61 -0.84 34.62 31.89
CA GLU A 61 -1.27 35.96 31.43
C GLU A 61 -2.39 35.89 30.39
N THR A 62 -2.08 36.27 29.14
CA THR A 62 -2.99 36.21 27.98
C THR A 62 -2.92 34.91 27.17
N ASP A 63 -1.88 34.13 27.38
CA ASP A 63 -1.68 32.88 26.66
C ASP A 63 -2.42 31.74 27.34
N CYS A 64 -3.20 31.00 26.54
CA CYS A 64 -3.94 29.81 27.00
C CYS A 64 -3.70 28.64 26.03
N TYR A 65 -3.34 27.52 26.60
CA TYR A 65 -3.05 26.29 25.82
C TYR A 65 -3.88 25.13 26.34
N VAL A 66 -4.43 24.32 25.41
CA VAL A 66 -4.93 22.99 25.69
C VAL A 66 -3.74 22.06 25.75
N LEU A 67 -3.47 21.48 26.92
CA LEU A 67 -2.37 20.55 27.13
C LEU A 67 -2.76 19.12 26.77
N SER A 68 -3.97 18.72 27.11
CA SER A 68 -4.49 17.36 26.86
C SER A 68 -6.00 17.35 26.88
N ILE A 69 -6.57 16.36 26.22
CA ILE A 69 -7.96 15.94 26.37
C ILE A 69 -8.00 14.95 27.53
N LEU A 70 -8.81 15.22 28.54
CA LEU A 70 -8.98 14.35 29.69
C LEU A 70 -10.07 13.32 29.45
N GLU A 71 -11.20 13.75 28.90
CA GLU A 71 -12.36 12.91 28.65
C GLU A 71 -13.04 13.29 27.33
N ARG A 72 -13.52 12.30 26.60
CA ARG A 72 -14.38 12.44 25.42
C ARG A 72 -15.62 11.58 25.61
N HIS A 73 -16.77 12.22 25.65
CA HIS A 73 -18.07 11.53 25.81
C HIS A 73 -18.81 11.37 24.47
N SER A 74 -18.33 12.00 23.42
CA SER A 74 -18.91 11.93 22.08
C SER A 74 -18.30 10.77 21.27
N ASP A 75 -19.03 10.29 20.25
CA ASP A 75 -18.54 9.33 19.27
C ASP A 75 -17.66 9.99 18.18
N ALA A 76 -17.19 11.20 18.41
CA ALA A 76 -16.32 11.90 17.47
C ALA A 76 -15.01 11.12 17.26
N PRO A 77 -14.53 11.00 16.03
CA PRO A 77 -13.30 10.27 15.72
C PRO A 77 -12.10 10.91 16.43
N VAL A 78 -11.12 10.08 16.77
CA VAL A 78 -9.83 10.56 17.26
C VAL A 78 -8.95 10.90 16.08
N GLU A 79 -8.70 12.20 15.87
CA GLU A 79 -7.80 12.68 14.83
C GLU A 79 -6.49 13.18 15.43
N MET A 80 -5.38 12.68 14.88
CA MET A 80 -4.03 13.21 15.17
C MET A 80 -3.55 13.98 13.95
N ARG A 81 -3.21 15.26 14.15
CA ARG A 81 -2.69 16.12 13.09
C ARG A 81 -1.29 16.61 13.44
N VAL A 82 -0.34 16.31 12.56
CA VAL A 82 1.05 16.74 12.67
C VAL A 82 1.38 17.65 11.49
N GLY A 83 1.83 18.86 11.76
CA GLY A 83 1.89 19.95 10.77
C GLY A 83 2.92 19.79 9.64
N ARG A 84 3.99 18.97 9.82
CA ARG A 84 5.04 18.81 8.79
C ARG A 84 5.43 17.37 8.58
N SER A 85 6.05 16.76 9.57
CA SER A 85 6.53 15.38 9.50
C SER A 85 6.34 14.68 10.83
N LEU A 86 6.04 13.39 10.77
CA LEU A 86 6.01 12.49 11.91
C LEU A 86 6.97 11.36 11.63
N ALA A 87 7.93 11.13 12.54
CA ALA A 87 8.76 9.93 12.55
C ALA A 87 8.40 9.12 13.81
N ILE A 88 8.18 7.83 13.63
CA ILE A 88 7.97 6.88 14.73
C ILE A 88 9.08 5.86 14.61
N GLU A 89 9.97 5.83 15.59
CA GLU A 89 11.08 4.90 15.69
C GLU A 89 10.87 4.03 16.91
N VAL A 90 10.96 2.72 16.73
CA VAL A 90 10.74 1.72 17.78
C VAL A 90 11.88 0.72 17.73
N GLU A 91 12.60 0.56 18.85
CA GLU A 91 13.71 -0.41 18.95
C GLU A 91 13.23 -1.86 18.98
N GLY A 92 11.97 -2.10 19.32
CA GLY A 92 11.33 -3.40 19.35
C GLY A 92 10.23 -3.53 18.29
N ASP A 93 9.21 -4.31 18.60
CA ASP A 93 8.08 -4.57 17.72
C ASP A 93 7.08 -3.40 17.69
N ALA A 94 6.56 -3.07 16.52
CA ALA A 94 5.43 -2.16 16.36
C ALA A 94 4.25 -2.89 15.70
N SER A 95 3.04 -2.67 16.19
CA SER A 95 1.84 -3.24 15.61
C SER A 95 0.73 -2.22 15.47
N LEU A 96 0.04 -2.23 14.32
CA LEU A 96 -1.18 -1.48 14.09
C LEU A 96 -2.31 -2.47 13.76
N ARG A 97 -3.40 -2.41 14.51
CA ARG A 97 -4.56 -3.29 14.32
C ARG A 97 -5.83 -2.46 14.26
N ALA A 98 -6.66 -2.71 13.26
CA ALA A 98 -8.01 -2.17 13.16
C ALA A 98 -9.01 -3.34 13.09
N ARG A 99 -10.19 -3.18 13.70
CA ARG A 99 -11.30 -4.13 13.49
C ARG A 99 -11.99 -3.92 12.15
N GLY A 100 -11.94 -2.71 11.63
CA GLY A 100 -12.39 -2.32 10.30
C GLY A 100 -11.21 -2.20 9.33
N THR A 101 -11.26 -1.22 8.46
CA THR A 101 -10.22 -0.94 7.46
C THR A 101 -9.05 -0.19 8.09
N ALA A 102 -7.82 -0.56 7.73
CA ALA A 102 -6.62 0.23 7.97
C ALA A 102 -6.09 0.73 6.63
N GLU A 103 -5.91 2.04 6.49
CA GLU A 103 -5.42 2.68 5.27
C GLU A 103 -4.01 3.24 5.50
N PHE A 104 -3.12 2.96 4.55
CA PHE A 104 -1.77 3.51 4.51
C PHE A 104 -1.55 4.13 3.14
N GLY A 105 -1.46 5.43 3.09
CA GLY A 105 -1.34 6.16 1.83
C GLY A 105 -0.44 7.38 1.96
N GLY A 106 0.00 7.87 0.83
CA GLY A 106 0.73 9.13 0.70
C GLY A 106 0.60 9.65 -0.72
N ASP A 107 0.36 10.94 -0.88
CA ASP A 107 0.17 11.58 -2.19
C ASP A 107 1.36 11.38 -3.13
N SER A 108 2.57 11.30 -2.57
CA SER A 108 3.80 11.12 -3.35
C SER A 108 4.29 9.67 -3.37
N GLY A 109 3.86 8.83 -2.45
CA GLY A 109 4.22 7.43 -2.38
C GLY A 109 4.17 6.83 -0.98
N ALA A 110 4.11 5.51 -0.94
CA ALA A 110 4.24 4.69 0.26
C ALA A 110 5.27 3.58 0.01
N ALA A 111 6.09 3.27 0.99
CA ALA A 111 7.10 2.21 0.88
C ALA A 111 7.07 1.29 2.10
N LEU A 112 7.04 -0.02 1.85
CA LEU A 112 7.26 -1.06 2.85
C LEU A 112 8.63 -1.68 2.58
N LYS A 113 9.49 -1.70 3.60
CA LYS A 113 10.86 -2.24 3.51
C LYS A 113 11.11 -3.16 4.70
N GLY A 114 11.79 -4.25 4.46
CA GLY A 114 12.19 -5.21 5.48
C GLY A 114 12.87 -6.41 4.83
N ASP A 115 13.50 -7.24 5.62
CA ASP A 115 14.07 -8.52 5.16
C ASP A 115 12.99 -9.44 4.62
N SER A 116 11.78 -9.33 5.17
CA SER A 116 10.58 -10.03 4.70
C SER A 116 9.37 -9.11 4.77
N VAL A 117 8.59 -9.07 3.70
CA VAL A 117 7.29 -8.39 3.66
C VAL A 117 6.24 -9.40 3.20
N ALA A 118 5.25 -9.67 4.03
CA ALA A 118 4.14 -10.56 3.72
C ALA A 118 2.83 -9.77 3.59
N VAL A 119 2.11 -10.01 2.50
CA VAL A 119 0.75 -9.51 2.30
C VAL A 119 -0.19 -10.71 2.23
N VAL A 120 -1.10 -10.82 3.18
CA VAL A 120 -2.01 -11.97 3.31
C VAL A 120 -3.44 -11.47 3.40
N GLY A 121 -4.31 -11.97 2.56
CA GLY A 121 -5.74 -11.63 2.53
C GLY A 121 -6.55 -12.68 1.79
N ARG A 122 -7.88 -12.63 1.91
CA ARG A 122 -8.76 -13.44 1.06
C ARG A 122 -8.68 -12.97 -0.40
N GLU A 123 -8.55 -11.67 -0.57
CA GLU A 123 -8.41 -11.00 -1.85
C GLU A 123 -7.27 -9.98 -1.72
N VAL A 124 -6.37 -9.99 -2.67
CA VAL A 124 -5.26 -9.05 -2.77
C VAL A 124 -5.26 -8.48 -4.17
N GLU A 125 -5.54 -7.19 -4.28
CA GLU A 125 -5.53 -6.46 -5.55
C GLU A 125 -4.27 -5.58 -5.63
N ILE A 126 -3.57 -5.64 -6.75
CA ILE A 126 -2.45 -4.77 -7.08
C ILE A 126 -2.76 -4.10 -8.41
N SER A 127 -3.04 -2.82 -8.37
CA SER A 127 -3.36 -2.03 -9.56
C SER A 127 -2.45 -0.81 -9.69
N GLY A 128 -2.22 -0.37 -10.91
CA GLY A 128 -1.39 0.80 -11.22
C GLY A 128 -1.11 0.94 -12.70
N GLU A 129 -0.71 2.11 -13.15
CA GLU A 129 -0.27 2.34 -14.54
C GLU A 129 0.95 1.49 -14.89
N ARG A 130 1.81 1.23 -13.92
CA ARG A 130 2.99 0.38 -14.08
C ARG A 130 3.23 -0.45 -12.82
N VAL A 131 3.28 -1.75 -12.97
CA VAL A 131 3.63 -2.71 -11.90
C VAL A 131 4.93 -3.39 -12.29
N ASN A 132 5.99 -3.23 -11.49
CA ASN A 132 7.29 -3.88 -11.69
C ASN A 132 7.52 -4.90 -10.59
N LEU A 133 7.75 -6.16 -10.97
CA LEU A 133 8.15 -7.24 -10.08
C LEU A 133 9.61 -7.58 -10.38
N ILE A 134 10.51 -7.24 -9.48
CA ILE A 134 11.96 -7.44 -9.65
C ILE A 134 12.46 -8.32 -8.52
N GLY A 135 13.08 -9.43 -8.85
CA GLY A 135 13.59 -10.38 -7.87
C GLY A 135 14.53 -11.39 -8.50
N LYS A 136 15.25 -12.15 -7.67
CA LYS A 136 16.09 -13.27 -8.11
C LYS A 136 15.25 -14.49 -8.50
N ALA A 137 14.10 -14.67 -7.86
CA ALA A 137 13.15 -15.73 -8.15
C ALA A 137 11.73 -15.22 -7.94
N LEU A 138 10.82 -15.68 -8.78
CA LEU A 138 9.38 -15.43 -8.70
C LEU A 138 8.66 -16.78 -8.80
N HIS A 139 7.90 -17.15 -7.76
CA HIS A 139 7.14 -18.38 -7.70
C HIS A 139 5.65 -18.08 -7.66
N TRP A 140 4.89 -18.71 -8.53
CA TRP A 140 3.44 -18.61 -8.58
C TRP A 140 2.84 -19.98 -8.30
N PHE A 141 1.95 -20.06 -7.31
CA PHE A 141 1.15 -21.24 -7.01
C PHE A 141 -0.30 -20.81 -7.01
N ALA A 142 -1.04 -21.21 -8.00
CA ALA A 142 -2.44 -20.84 -8.17
C ALA A 142 -3.21 -21.95 -8.89
N ASP A 143 -4.50 -22.05 -8.64
CA ASP A 143 -5.39 -22.97 -9.35
C ASP A 143 -5.61 -22.51 -10.79
N SER A 144 -5.64 -21.20 -11.03
CA SER A 144 -5.70 -20.61 -12.36
C SER A 144 -4.84 -19.34 -12.46
N ILE A 145 -4.30 -19.09 -13.65
CA ILE A 145 -3.60 -17.85 -14.00
C ILE A 145 -4.14 -17.39 -15.35
N ASP A 146 -4.84 -16.26 -15.35
CA ASP A 146 -5.37 -15.63 -16.56
C ASP A 146 -4.53 -14.39 -16.89
N THR A 147 -4.08 -14.31 -18.15
CA THR A 147 -3.27 -13.19 -18.62
C THR A 147 -3.87 -12.60 -19.88
N THR A 148 -4.23 -11.32 -19.83
CA THR A 148 -4.70 -10.56 -20.98
C THR A 148 -3.79 -9.36 -21.21
N ALA A 149 -3.19 -9.28 -22.37
CA ALA A 149 -2.29 -8.18 -22.72
C ALA A 149 -2.30 -7.93 -24.22
N ARG A 150 -2.04 -6.69 -24.63
CA ARG A 150 -1.79 -6.36 -26.06
C ARG A 150 -0.48 -6.93 -26.55
N MET A 151 0.51 -7.06 -25.69
CA MET A 151 1.83 -7.59 -26.03
C MET A 151 2.39 -8.35 -24.83
N ILE A 152 2.83 -9.58 -25.06
CA ILE A 152 3.58 -10.38 -24.12
C ILE A 152 4.97 -10.60 -24.71
N ARG A 153 6.02 -10.16 -24.03
CA ARG A 153 7.41 -10.43 -24.42
C ARG A 153 8.08 -11.23 -23.32
N GLN A 154 8.59 -12.37 -23.69
CA GLN A 154 9.32 -13.24 -22.77
C GLN A 154 10.75 -13.46 -23.34
N VAL A 155 11.75 -13.27 -22.52
CA VAL A 155 13.15 -13.58 -22.81
C VAL A 155 13.67 -14.41 -21.64
N SER A 156 14.20 -15.58 -21.93
CA SER A 156 14.73 -16.51 -20.93
C SER A 156 15.80 -17.40 -21.57
N ASP A 157 16.77 -17.83 -20.78
CA ASP A 157 17.79 -18.80 -21.23
C ASP A 157 17.18 -20.19 -21.43
N ALA A 158 16.18 -20.53 -20.63
CA ALA A 158 15.44 -21.79 -20.75
C ALA A 158 13.96 -21.56 -20.49
N PHE A 159 13.12 -22.20 -21.28
CA PHE A 159 11.68 -22.24 -21.10
C PHE A 159 11.20 -23.68 -21.13
N SER A 160 10.46 -24.12 -20.10
CA SER A 160 9.86 -25.45 -20.04
C SER A 160 8.38 -25.32 -19.73
N LEU A 161 7.55 -25.95 -20.52
CA LEU A 161 6.11 -26.06 -20.32
C LEU A 161 5.72 -27.52 -20.19
N ARG A 162 5.05 -27.89 -19.10
CA ARG A 162 4.44 -29.20 -18.92
C ARG A 162 2.95 -29.03 -18.63
N ALA A 163 2.12 -29.53 -19.51
CA ALA A 163 0.67 -29.43 -19.40
C ALA A 163 -0.01 -30.74 -19.81
N ARG A 164 -1.21 -30.99 -19.28
CA ARG A 164 -2.07 -32.09 -19.73
C ARG A 164 -2.61 -31.84 -21.13
N SER A 165 -3.00 -30.61 -21.40
CA SER A 165 -3.45 -30.14 -22.71
C SER A 165 -2.87 -28.74 -22.95
N HIS A 166 -2.52 -28.46 -24.21
CA HIS A 166 -2.05 -27.15 -24.63
C HIS A 166 -2.70 -26.85 -25.97
N ALA A 167 -3.39 -25.71 -26.06
CA ALA A 167 -3.93 -25.17 -27.29
C ALA A 167 -3.31 -23.82 -27.56
N ARG A 168 -2.91 -23.58 -28.80
CA ARG A 168 -2.39 -22.29 -29.26
C ARG A 168 -3.05 -21.93 -30.57
N GLN A 169 -3.57 -20.74 -30.67
CA GLN A 169 -4.15 -20.17 -31.88
C GLN A 169 -3.45 -18.86 -32.17
N VAL A 170 -2.97 -18.71 -33.39
CA VAL A 170 -2.30 -17.51 -33.90
C VAL A 170 -3.00 -17.14 -35.22
N GLU A 171 -3.47 -15.90 -35.32
CA GLU A 171 -4.26 -15.47 -36.50
C GLU A 171 -3.36 -15.19 -37.69
N ASP A 172 -2.24 -14.51 -37.51
CA ASP A 172 -1.39 -14.09 -38.61
C ASP A 172 -0.22 -15.04 -38.86
N MET A 173 0.81 -14.98 -38.03
CA MET A 173 2.07 -15.68 -38.26
C MET A 173 2.67 -16.24 -36.98
N GLU A 174 3.04 -17.49 -37.04
CA GLU A 174 3.90 -18.11 -36.06
C GLU A 174 5.27 -18.42 -36.69
N LEU A 175 6.35 -17.90 -36.11
CA LEU A 175 7.73 -18.16 -36.54
C LEU A 175 8.49 -18.93 -35.47
N VAL A 176 8.96 -20.13 -35.82
CA VAL A 176 9.82 -20.96 -34.98
C VAL A 176 11.21 -21.05 -35.60
N ARG A 177 12.24 -20.58 -34.90
CA ARG A 177 13.65 -20.75 -35.29
C ARG A 177 14.41 -21.47 -34.21
N VAL A 178 14.92 -22.62 -34.51
CA VAL A 178 15.61 -23.48 -33.55
C VAL A 178 16.79 -24.20 -34.21
N GLY A 179 17.79 -24.56 -33.44
CA GLY A 179 18.89 -25.41 -33.93
C GLY A 179 18.44 -26.87 -34.09
N HIS A 180 17.54 -27.33 -33.25
CA HIS A 180 16.96 -28.67 -33.29
C HIS A 180 15.48 -28.61 -32.93
N LEU A 181 14.63 -29.20 -33.77
CA LEU A 181 13.20 -29.33 -33.55
C LEU A 181 12.83 -30.81 -33.52
N ASP A 182 12.31 -31.30 -32.42
CA ASP A 182 11.78 -32.64 -32.26
C ASP A 182 10.27 -32.56 -31.96
N LEU A 183 9.44 -33.09 -32.87
CA LEU A 183 7.99 -33.13 -32.75
C LEU A 183 7.55 -34.60 -32.73
N ARG A 184 6.97 -35.04 -31.63
CA ARG A 184 6.48 -36.43 -31.45
C ARG A 184 5.03 -36.45 -31.06
N ALA A 185 4.25 -37.26 -31.72
CA ALA A 185 2.88 -37.53 -31.39
C ALA A 185 2.63 -39.05 -31.39
N ASP A 186 2.09 -39.59 -30.31
CA ASP A 186 1.85 -41.04 -30.18
C ASP A 186 0.75 -41.54 -31.12
N LYS A 187 -0.18 -40.69 -31.50
CA LYS A 187 -1.33 -41.09 -32.30
C LYS A 187 -1.37 -40.41 -33.66
N ILE A 188 -1.50 -39.11 -33.69
CA ILE A 188 -1.72 -38.35 -34.93
C ILE A 188 -0.91 -37.05 -34.89
N LEU A 189 -0.15 -36.81 -35.93
CA LEU A 189 0.37 -35.51 -36.29
C LEU A 189 -0.33 -35.06 -37.57
N ASN A 190 -1.14 -34.04 -37.51
CA ASN A 190 -1.88 -33.51 -38.64
C ASN A 190 -1.32 -32.12 -39.01
N MET A 191 -0.93 -31.94 -40.27
CA MET A 191 -0.47 -30.70 -40.84
C MET A 191 -1.32 -30.41 -42.08
N ASN A 192 -2.05 -29.34 -42.03
CA ASN A 192 -2.91 -28.90 -43.12
C ASN A 192 -2.56 -27.45 -43.52
N ALA A 193 -2.30 -27.20 -44.77
CA ALA A 193 -1.98 -25.91 -45.32
C ALA A 193 -2.36 -25.85 -46.81
N GLU A 194 -2.58 -24.65 -47.33
CA GLU A 194 -2.71 -24.44 -48.77
C GLU A 194 -1.38 -24.77 -49.48
N HIS A 195 -0.25 -24.40 -48.90
CA HIS A 195 1.08 -24.73 -49.40
C HIS A 195 1.95 -25.22 -48.25
N ALA A 196 2.51 -26.41 -48.39
CA ALA A 196 3.48 -26.98 -47.47
C ALA A 196 4.82 -27.18 -48.17
N ILE A 197 5.90 -26.58 -47.70
CA ILE A 197 7.23 -26.70 -48.27
C ILE A 197 8.16 -27.32 -47.23
N VAL A 198 8.67 -28.50 -47.52
CA VAL A 198 9.69 -29.16 -46.71
C VAL A 198 10.99 -29.24 -47.49
N LYS A 199 12.07 -28.62 -46.97
CA LYS A 199 13.41 -28.65 -47.60
C LYS A 199 14.45 -29.11 -46.60
N SER A 200 15.31 -30.01 -47.03
CA SER A 200 16.51 -30.41 -46.30
C SER A 200 17.73 -30.31 -47.23
N ARG A 201 18.91 -30.07 -46.63
CA ARG A 201 20.16 -30.09 -47.40
C ARG A 201 20.67 -31.51 -47.70
N GLU A 202 20.40 -32.43 -46.77
CA GLU A 202 20.98 -33.77 -46.85
C GLU A 202 19.91 -34.84 -47.03
N LEU A 203 18.91 -34.93 -46.17
CA LEU A 203 17.94 -36.02 -46.21
C LEU A 203 16.54 -35.56 -45.76
N VAL A 204 15.55 -35.93 -46.52
CA VAL A 204 14.14 -36.03 -46.09
C VAL A 204 13.74 -37.49 -46.14
N LYS A 205 13.39 -38.08 -45.04
CA LYS A 205 12.94 -39.48 -44.94
C LYS A 205 11.48 -39.55 -44.50
N PHE A 206 10.68 -40.25 -45.28
CA PHE A 206 9.33 -40.64 -44.89
C PHE A 206 9.33 -42.16 -44.74
N ASP A 207 8.82 -42.65 -43.62
CA ASP A 207 8.75 -44.04 -43.32
C ASP A 207 7.35 -44.38 -42.76
N GLY A 208 6.69 -45.37 -43.28
CA GLY A 208 5.35 -45.74 -42.85
C GLY A 208 4.88 -47.01 -43.58
N LYS A 209 3.94 -47.74 -42.97
CA LYS A 209 3.33 -48.93 -43.61
C LYS A 209 2.61 -48.60 -44.93
N GLN A 210 2.13 -47.37 -45.03
CA GLN A 210 1.49 -46.85 -46.23
C GLN A 210 1.84 -45.38 -46.40
N ILE A 211 2.28 -44.97 -47.58
CA ILE A 211 2.54 -43.60 -47.96
C ILE A 211 1.68 -43.31 -49.18
N GLN A 212 0.80 -42.31 -49.08
CA GLN A 212 0.02 -41.80 -50.19
C GLN A 212 0.51 -40.42 -50.57
N VAL A 213 0.75 -40.22 -51.84
CA VAL A 213 1.14 -38.93 -52.44
C VAL A 213 0.17 -38.71 -53.60
N GLY A 214 -0.66 -37.68 -53.51
CA GLY A 214 -1.70 -37.35 -54.46
C GLY A 214 -1.64 -35.93 -54.97
#